data_7903816c521ec48c135fe84ed7d2f597
#
_entry.id   7903816c521ec48c135fe84ed7d2f597
#
_cell.length_a   1.000
_cell.length_b   1.000
_cell.length_c   1.000
_cell.angle_alpha   90.00
_cell.angle_beta   90.00
_cell.angle_gamma   90.00
#
_symmetry.space_group_name_H-M   'P 1'
#
loop_
_entity.id
_entity.type
_entity.pdbx_description
1 polymer ?
#
loop_
_entity_poly.entity_id
_entity_poly.type
_entity_poly.pdbx_seq_one_letter_code
_entity_poly.pdbx_strand_id
1 'polypeptide(L)'
;MAFMNFGKRTLLAGDLKLNRGVDVLRDPIIGTTWFVDATNGLDANPGKTWAGAFLTMSKAFTSAASGDRIYFTGKVREQLSTPAQVFDVRVIGIGTRPRHADSTPAGGETATATWAAPASPTAASALVRVRQQGWSFENILWVGHTDNACIELYRDAESGNSERDAGHTSVIDCRFASGYNGISDIGGVPNVLVQHNRFEALTNFCILGVGNIGAGQSDWEIVDNTFDGFTNGVKISGIGCRVQNNTFTDGGTPNTTVVLNMANTSGVGMGENFVIQNFFQTSTANFNTPDVVGNATDVWAVNASIDSTSAGVGGNFEWGQPA
;
A
#
# COMPACT_ATOMS: atom_id res chain seq x y z
N MET A 1 28.40 25.44 18.10
CA MET A 1 27.49 24.33 18.33
C MET A 1 26.14 24.93 18.69
N ALA A 2 25.15 24.84 17.80
CA ALA A 2 23.84 25.45 18.08
C ALA A 2 22.98 24.42 18.80
N PHE A 3 22.48 24.76 19.96
CA PHE A 3 21.50 23.93 20.67
C PHE A 3 20.10 24.42 20.31
N MET A 4 19.29 23.55 19.74
CA MET A 4 17.87 23.80 19.64
C MET A 4 17.17 23.25 20.89
N ASN A 5 16.54 24.14 21.63
CA ASN A 5 15.81 23.79 22.85
C ASN A 5 14.32 23.65 22.52
N PHE A 6 13.81 22.45 22.53
CA PHE A 6 12.39 22.16 22.37
C PHE A 6 11.77 21.86 23.74
N GLY A 7 11.41 22.90 24.45
CA GLY A 7 10.86 22.76 25.79
C GLY A 7 11.85 22.10 26.76
N LYS A 8 11.42 21.16 27.59
CA LYS A 8 12.27 20.50 28.59
C LYS A 8 13.11 19.31 28.06
N ARG A 9 13.22 19.11 26.75
CA ARG A 9 14.01 18.01 26.18
C ARG A 9 15.22 18.54 25.45
N THR A 10 16.40 18.13 25.91
CA THR A 10 17.68 18.37 25.24
C THR A 10 17.95 17.15 24.35
N LEU A 11 17.96 17.34 23.04
CA LEU A 11 18.41 16.32 22.10
C LEU A 11 19.95 16.45 21.95
N LEU A 12 20.66 15.35 22.14
CA LEU A 12 22.09 15.29 21.88
C LEU A 12 22.34 15.22 20.36
N ALA A 13 23.34 15.94 19.89
CA ALA A 13 23.65 16.04 18.45
C ALA A 13 23.99 14.70 17.77
N GLY A 14 24.22 13.64 18.54
CA GLY A 14 24.39 12.27 18.01
C GLY A 14 23.08 11.57 17.64
N ASP A 15 21.96 12.04 18.16
CA ASP A 15 20.65 11.44 17.91
C ASP A 15 19.95 12.04 16.67
N LEU A 16 20.47 13.19 16.21
CA LEU A 16 19.97 13.85 15.01
C LEU A 16 20.81 13.42 13.80
N LYS A 17 20.44 12.37 13.12
CA LYS A 17 20.93 12.11 11.76
C LYS A 17 20.21 13.04 10.78
N LEU A 18 20.70 14.26 10.67
CA LEU A 18 20.14 15.34 9.84
C LEU A 18 20.24 15.11 8.31
N ASN A 19 20.52 13.91 7.82
CA ASN A 19 20.73 13.69 6.39
C ASN A 19 19.46 13.56 5.54
N ARG A 20 18.29 13.57 6.14
CA ARG A 20 17.01 13.58 5.40
C ARG A 20 15.94 14.25 6.26
N GLY A 21 15.89 15.58 6.29
CA GLY A 21 14.80 16.35 6.87
C GLY A 21 14.11 15.71 8.07
N VAL A 22 14.10 16.38 9.12
CA VAL A 22 13.58 16.14 10.46
C VAL A 22 12.35 15.19 10.53
N ASP A 23 12.53 13.92 10.27
CA ASP A 23 11.49 12.93 10.56
C ASP A 23 11.45 12.54 12.06
N VAL A 24 12.48 12.89 12.81
CA VAL A 24 12.58 12.60 14.25
C VAL A 24 11.46 13.28 15.05
N LEU A 25 10.89 14.37 14.55
CA LEU A 25 9.77 15.06 15.22
C LEU A 25 8.39 14.58 14.74
N ARG A 26 8.33 13.92 13.58
CA ARG A 26 7.06 13.36 13.06
C ARG A 26 6.72 12.01 13.67
N ASP A 27 7.72 11.36 14.27
CA ASP A 27 7.56 9.98 14.67
C ASP A 27 8.27 9.71 16.00
N PRO A 28 7.77 10.26 17.10
CA PRO A 28 8.30 9.90 18.42
C PRO A 28 8.11 8.39 18.61
N ILE A 29 9.20 7.69 18.95
CA ILE A 29 9.11 6.29 19.38
C ILE A 29 8.31 6.30 20.69
N ILE A 30 7.04 5.98 20.60
CA ILE A 30 6.13 5.94 21.75
C ILE A 30 6.12 4.52 22.33
N GLY A 31 6.31 3.51 21.48
CA GLY A 31 6.22 2.11 21.83
C GLY A 31 7.56 1.37 21.83
N THR A 32 7.47 0.08 21.93
CA THR A 32 8.58 -0.86 21.87
C THR A 32 9.00 -1.12 20.41
N THR A 33 10.30 -1.40 20.23
CA THR A 33 10.83 -1.91 18.97
C THR A 33 11.02 -3.43 19.04
N TRP A 34 10.45 -4.13 18.08
CA TRP A 34 10.57 -5.57 17.89
C TRP A 34 11.38 -5.88 16.65
N PHE A 35 12.11 -6.99 16.67
CA PHE A 35 12.94 -7.46 15.56
C PHE A 35 12.54 -8.87 15.16
N VAL A 36 12.38 -9.08 13.85
CA VAL A 36 12.10 -10.37 13.24
C VAL A 36 13.17 -10.68 12.20
N ASP A 37 13.88 -11.78 12.36
CA ASP A 37 14.77 -12.34 11.34
C ASP A 37 14.17 -13.67 10.88
N ALA A 38 13.49 -13.65 9.74
CA ALA A 38 12.78 -14.81 9.22
C ALA A 38 13.72 -15.93 8.73
N THR A 39 15.04 -15.73 8.83
CA THR A 39 16.05 -16.72 8.45
C THR A 39 16.75 -17.32 9.68
N ASN A 40 17.15 -16.47 10.62
CA ASN A 40 18.02 -16.88 11.74
C ASN A 40 17.39 -16.62 13.12
N GLY A 41 16.21 -16.02 13.18
CA GLY A 41 15.53 -15.72 14.43
C GLY A 41 15.04 -16.97 15.14
N LEU A 42 14.56 -16.78 16.38
CA LEU A 42 13.94 -17.83 17.19
C LEU A 42 12.81 -17.22 18.02
N ASP A 43 11.61 -17.80 17.99
CA ASP A 43 10.45 -17.25 18.72
C ASP A 43 10.56 -17.35 20.25
N ALA A 44 11.53 -18.11 20.75
CA ALA A 44 11.90 -18.11 22.16
C ALA A 44 12.75 -16.91 22.59
N ASN A 45 13.27 -16.15 21.63
CA ASN A 45 14.07 -14.96 21.88
C ASN A 45 13.20 -13.81 22.44
N PRO A 46 13.83 -12.78 23.05
CA PRO A 46 13.09 -11.62 23.56
C PRO A 46 12.58 -10.65 22.47
N GLY A 47 13.04 -10.73 21.22
CA GLY A 47 12.65 -9.88 20.10
C GLY A 47 13.10 -8.42 20.18
N LYS A 48 14.00 -8.06 21.08
CA LYS A 48 14.37 -6.65 21.36
C LYS A 48 15.63 -6.15 20.63
N THR A 49 16.35 -7.05 19.98
CA THR A 49 17.58 -6.77 19.21
C THR A 49 17.65 -7.72 18.02
N TRP A 50 18.47 -7.40 17.02
CA TRP A 50 18.72 -8.32 15.91
C TRP A 50 19.31 -9.67 16.35
N ALA A 51 20.22 -9.67 17.31
CA ALA A 51 20.81 -10.91 17.83
C ALA A 51 19.81 -11.77 18.61
N GLY A 52 18.77 -11.17 19.13
CA GLY A 52 17.66 -11.83 19.81
C GLY A 52 16.33 -11.68 19.10
N ALA A 53 16.34 -11.67 17.76
CA ALA A 53 15.15 -11.51 16.94
C ALA A 53 14.20 -12.70 17.03
N PHE A 54 12.92 -12.46 16.83
CA PHE A 54 11.93 -13.51 16.60
C PHE A 54 12.14 -14.15 15.23
N LEU A 55 11.69 -15.38 15.05
CA LEU A 55 11.67 -16.06 13.76
C LEU A 55 10.44 -15.67 12.94
N THR A 56 9.28 -15.52 13.59
CA THR A 56 7.99 -15.34 12.92
C THR A 56 7.39 -13.96 13.13
N MET A 57 6.67 -13.48 12.12
CA MET A 57 5.88 -12.27 12.24
C MET A 57 4.69 -12.46 13.18
N SER A 58 4.14 -13.68 13.23
CA SER A 58 3.08 -14.07 14.17
C SER A 58 3.49 -13.81 15.62
N LYS A 59 4.73 -14.16 15.98
CA LYS A 59 5.27 -13.87 17.32
C LYS A 59 5.39 -12.36 17.58
N ALA A 60 5.85 -11.61 16.60
CA ALA A 60 5.95 -10.16 16.72
C ALA A 60 4.56 -9.52 16.88
N PHE A 61 3.57 -9.92 16.08
CA PHE A 61 2.19 -9.42 16.18
C PHE A 61 1.57 -9.71 17.55
N THR A 62 1.78 -10.94 18.09
CA THR A 62 1.27 -11.30 19.42
C THR A 62 1.97 -10.54 20.55
N SER A 63 3.18 -10.05 20.32
CA SER A 63 3.97 -9.31 21.32
C SER A 63 3.76 -7.79 21.21
N ALA A 64 3.21 -7.32 20.11
CA ALA A 64 3.06 -5.89 19.83
C ALA A 64 1.97 -5.26 20.70
N ALA A 65 2.22 -4.02 21.08
CA ALA A 65 1.27 -3.09 21.69
C ALA A 65 1.10 -1.85 20.80
N SER A 66 0.11 -1.05 21.10
CA SER A 66 -0.13 0.19 20.32
C SER A 66 1.08 1.13 20.37
N GLY A 67 1.42 1.68 19.22
CA GLY A 67 2.59 2.55 19.03
C GLY A 67 3.92 1.83 18.82
N ASP A 68 3.93 0.50 18.76
CA ASP A 68 5.14 -0.29 18.57
C ASP A 68 5.66 -0.25 17.12
N ARG A 69 6.93 -0.65 16.97
CA ARG A 69 7.57 -0.86 15.66
C ARG A 69 8.06 -2.28 15.53
N ILE A 70 7.89 -2.85 14.36
CA ILE A 70 8.36 -4.19 14.01
C ILE A 70 9.30 -4.03 12.81
N TYR A 71 10.58 -4.24 13.02
CA TYR A 71 11.57 -4.35 11.94
C TYR A 71 11.74 -5.81 11.56
N PHE A 72 11.70 -6.11 10.27
CA PHE A 72 11.95 -7.48 9.83
C PHE A 72 12.87 -7.59 8.62
N THR A 73 13.53 -8.72 8.49
CA THR A 73 14.37 -9.10 7.37
C THR A 73 14.13 -10.55 6.97
N GLY A 74 14.52 -10.92 5.75
CA GLY A 74 14.30 -12.27 5.23
C GLY A 74 12.89 -12.46 4.67
N LYS A 75 12.49 -13.71 4.51
CA LYS A 75 11.24 -14.10 3.83
C LYS A 75 10.21 -14.66 4.81
N VAL A 76 9.25 -13.83 5.17
CA VAL A 76 8.06 -14.22 5.95
C VAL A 76 7.07 -14.94 5.04
N ARG A 77 6.50 -16.07 5.50
CA ARG A 77 5.49 -16.88 4.78
C ARG A 77 4.29 -17.16 5.66
N GLU A 78 3.57 -16.11 6.00
CA GLU A 78 2.46 -16.18 6.96
C GLU A 78 1.25 -15.43 6.43
N GLN A 79 0.06 -15.88 6.83
CA GLN A 79 -1.21 -15.17 6.68
C GLN A 79 -1.67 -14.76 8.07
N LEU A 80 -1.74 -13.45 8.31
CA LEU A 80 -1.97 -12.90 9.65
C LEU A 80 -3.10 -11.86 9.64
N SER A 81 -3.76 -11.72 10.78
CA SER A 81 -4.59 -10.55 11.08
C SER A 81 -3.88 -9.70 12.12
N THR A 82 -4.01 -8.37 12.02
CA THR A 82 -3.53 -7.49 13.08
C THR A 82 -4.24 -7.81 14.40
N PRO A 83 -3.52 -7.80 15.53
CA PRO A 83 -4.11 -8.09 16.84
C PRO A 83 -5.25 -7.13 17.19
N ALA A 84 -6.26 -7.63 17.88
CA ALA A 84 -7.36 -6.81 18.37
C ALA A 84 -6.86 -5.75 19.37
N GLN A 85 -7.40 -4.53 19.30
CA GLN A 85 -7.09 -3.41 20.20
C GLN A 85 -5.61 -2.97 20.19
N VAL A 86 -4.88 -3.25 19.11
CA VAL A 86 -3.50 -2.79 18.90
C VAL A 86 -3.48 -1.83 17.72
N PHE A 87 -3.18 -0.56 17.98
CA PHE A 87 -3.25 0.56 17.05
C PHE A 87 -1.87 1.15 16.77
N ASP A 88 -1.74 1.87 15.67
CA ASP A 88 -0.55 2.69 15.37
C ASP A 88 0.77 1.90 15.34
N VAL A 89 0.76 0.70 14.79
CA VAL A 89 1.95 -0.15 14.67
C VAL A 89 2.59 0.03 13.30
N ARG A 90 3.91 0.18 13.28
CA ARG A 90 4.68 0.24 12.02
C ARG A 90 5.43 -1.05 11.77
N VAL A 91 5.22 -1.66 10.63
CA VAL A 91 5.93 -2.85 10.12
C VAL A 91 6.88 -2.41 9.03
N ILE A 92 8.17 -2.53 9.26
CA ILE A 92 9.23 -1.95 8.41
C ILE A 92 10.17 -3.05 7.93
N GLY A 93 10.22 -3.24 6.63
CA GLY A 93 11.19 -4.14 6.01
C GLY A 93 12.60 -3.55 5.98
N ILE A 94 13.59 -4.35 6.37
CA ILE A 94 14.99 -3.97 6.37
C ILE A 94 15.72 -4.67 5.22
N GLY A 95 16.33 -3.90 4.35
CA GLY A 95 17.04 -4.40 3.19
C GLY A 95 17.07 -3.40 2.04
N THR A 96 17.33 -3.89 0.84
CA THR A 96 17.27 -3.08 -0.38
C THR A 96 15.84 -2.59 -0.59
N ARG A 97 15.66 -1.34 -1.02
CA ARG A 97 14.33 -0.81 -1.35
C ARG A 97 13.69 -1.64 -2.45
N PRO A 98 12.58 -2.34 -2.18
CA PRO A 98 11.99 -3.26 -3.15
C PRO A 98 11.48 -2.55 -4.40
N ARG A 99 11.08 -1.29 -4.31
CA ARG A 99 10.62 -0.46 -5.44
C ARG A 99 11.65 -0.35 -6.56
N HIS A 100 12.96 -0.37 -6.23
CA HIS A 100 14.06 -0.16 -7.17
C HIS A 100 14.83 -1.45 -7.50
N ALA A 101 14.44 -2.59 -6.95
CA ALA A 101 15.08 -3.85 -7.27
C ALA A 101 14.68 -4.29 -8.68
N ASP A 102 15.64 -4.30 -9.57
CA ASP A 102 15.52 -4.76 -10.97
C ASP A 102 15.47 -6.29 -11.06
N SER A 103 14.91 -6.98 -10.14
CA SER A 103 14.93 -8.43 -10.15
C SER A 103 13.54 -9.01 -10.32
N THR A 104 13.42 -9.76 -11.39
CA THR A 104 12.44 -10.85 -11.48
C THR A 104 12.53 -11.71 -10.20
N PRO A 105 11.40 -12.23 -9.67
CA PRO A 105 11.38 -13.04 -8.45
C PRO A 105 12.02 -14.43 -8.61
N ALA A 106 13.06 -14.54 -9.38
CA ALA A 106 13.79 -15.78 -9.61
C ALA A 106 14.90 -15.95 -8.56
N GLY A 107 14.53 -16.37 -7.39
CA GLY A 107 15.38 -17.25 -6.59
C GLY A 107 16.62 -16.70 -5.87
N GLY A 108 16.91 -15.39 -5.88
CA GLY A 108 18.14 -14.84 -5.33
C GLY A 108 18.01 -13.75 -4.27
N GLU A 109 16.84 -13.43 -3.81
CA GLU A 109 16.54 -12.25 -2.98
C GLU A 109 16.77 -12.50 -1.48
N THR A 110 18.01 -12.73 -1.10
CA THR A 110 18.37 -12.96 0.32
C THR A 110 18.47 -11.68 1.16
N ALA A 111 18.38 -10.49 0.53
CA ALA A 111 18.66 -9.22 1.20
C ALA A 111 17.44 -8.30 1.36
N THR A 112 16.28 -8.66 0.87
CA THR A 112 15.07 -7.81 0.90
C THR A 112 14.04 -8.41 1.83
N ALA A 113 13.43 -7.57 2.67
CA ALA A 113 12.30 -7.99 3.49
C ALA A 113 11.12 -8.39 2.59
N THR A 114 10.81 -9.66 2.53
CA THR A 114 9.78 -10.23 1.68
C THR A 114 8.64 -10.79 2.52
N TRP A 115 7.41 -10.43 2.20
CA TRP A 115 6.23 -11.10 2.72
C TRP A 115 5.56 -11.89 1.61
N ALA A 116 5.64 -13.20 1.69
CA ALA A 116 5.17 -14.12 0.66
C ALA A 116 4.02 -14.99 1.15
N ALA A 117 3.23 -15.48 0.20
CA ALA A 117 2.25 -16.50 0.51
C ALA A 117 2.92 -17.76 1.08
N PRO A 118 2.30 -18.43 2.07
CA PRO A 118 2.73 -19.75 2.50
C PRO A 118 2.57 -20.76 1.36
N ALA A 119 3.23 -21.93 1.48
CA ALA A 119 3.16 -22.97 0.45
C ALA A 119 1.74 -23.52 0.23
N SER A 120 0.92 -23.48 1.28
CA SER A 120 -0.50 -23.86 1.23
C SER A 120 -1.31 -22.73 1.86
N PRO A 121 -1.61 -21.68 1.10
CA PRO A 121 -2.38 -20.56 1.63
C PRO A 121 -3.83 -20.97 1.89
N THR A 122 -4.40 -20.44 2.95
CA THR A 122 -5.85 -20.55 3.15
C THR A 122 -6.56 -19.73 2.06
N ALA A 123 -7.44 -20.38 1.34
CA ALA A 123 -8.23 -19.72 0.30
C ALA A 123 -8.99 -18.51 0.89
N ALA A 124 -9.13 -17.45 0.10
CA ALA A 124 -9.79 -16.20 0.47
C ALA A 124 -9.23 -15.47 1.71
N SER A 125 -8.02 -15.79 2.16
CA SER A 125 -7.36 -15.06 3.25
C SER A 125 -6.17 -14.25 2.71
N ALA A 126 -6.14 -12.95 2.98
CA ALA A 126 -5.01 -12.10 2.62
C ALA A 126 -3.73 -12.51 3.36
N LEU A 127 -2.57 -12.07 2.87
CA LEU A 127 -1.32 -12.24 3.61
C LEU A 127 -1.38 -11.46 4.93
N VAL A 128 -1.90 -10.24 4.86
CA VAL A 128 -2.20 -9.45 6.07
C VAL A 128 -3.61 -8.90 5.99
N ARG A 129 -4.43 -9.20 6.98
CA ARG A 129 -5.71 -8.55 7.20
C ARG A 129 -5.56 -7.49 8.28
N VAL A 130 -5.69 -6.24 7.90
CA VAL A 130 -5.66 -5.10 8.82
C VAL A 130 -7.06 -4.89 9.40
N ARG A 131 -7.18 -4.90 10.72
CA ARG A 131 -8.45 -4.79 11.45
C ARG A 131 -8.48 -3.65 12.46
N GLN A 132 -7.38 -2.90 12.56
CA GLN A 132 -7.21 -1.83 13.54
C GLN A 132 -6.57 -0.63 12.86
N GLN A 133 -6.87 0.56 13.39
CA GLN A 133 -6.40 1.82 12.83
C GLN A 133 -4.88 2.02 12.98
N GLY A 134 -4.32 2.84 12.09
CA GLY A 134 -2.97 3.36 12.20
C GLY A 134 -1.84 2.37 11.87
N TRP A 135 -2.14 1.22 11.28
CA TRP A 135 -1.09 0.31 10.86
C TRP A 135 -0.35 0.84 9.63
N SER A 136 0.98 0.74 9.66
CA SER A 136 1.84 1.14 8.55
C SER A 136 2.70 -0.04 8.08
N PHE A 137 2.81 -0.20 6.76
CA PHE A 137 3.64 -1.21 6.12
C PHE A 137 4.62 -0.51 5.19
N GLU A 138 5.91 -0.67 5.45
CA GLU A 138 6.95 0.11 4.79
C GLU A 138 8.09 -0.76 4.27
N ASN A 139 8.57 -0.46 3.06
CA ASN A 139 9.75 -1.09 2.45
C ASN A 139 9.66 -2.63 2.36
N ILE A 140 8.52 -3.17 1.97
CA ILE A 140 8.23 -4.61 1.91
C ILE A 140 8.03 -5.05 0.47
N LEU A 141 8.64 -6.19 0.10
CA LEU A 141 8.32 -6.92 -1.12
C LEU A 141 7.17 -7.89 -0.82
N TRP A 142 6.02 -7.65 -1.43
CA TRP A 142 4.85 -8.51 -1.33
C TRP A 142 4.80 -9.48 -2.50
N VAL A 143 4.71 -10.79 -2.19
CA VAL A 143 4.57 -11.87 -3.16
C VAL A 143 3.32 -12.66 -2.80
N GLY A 144 2.20 -12.25 -3.38
CA GLY A 144 0.89 -12.82 -3.08
C GLY A 144 0.64 -14.18 -3.73
N HIS A 145 -0.52 -14.71 -3.48
CA HIS A 145 -1.08 -15.90 -4.13
C HIS A 145 -2.13 -15.50 -5.16
N THR A 146 -2.41 -16.37 -6.13
CA THR A 146 -3.33 -16.10 -7.24
C THR A 146 -4.79 -15.87 -6.82
N ASP A 147 -5.16 -16.19 -5.59
CA ASP A 147 -6.55 -16.13 -5.12
C ASP A 147 -6.77 -15.09 -4.00
N ASN A 148 -5.70 -14.45 -3.51
CA ASN A 148 -5.78 -13.66 -2.29
C ASN A 148 -5.11 -12.29 -2.45
N ALA A 149 -5.60 -11.29 -1.71
CA ALA A 149 -4.93 -9.99 -1.60
C ALA A 149 -3.62 -10.11 -0.79
N CYS A 150 -2.65 -9.27 -1.10
CA CYS A 150 -1.49 -9.12 -0.22
C CYS A 150 -1.89 -8.42 1.08
N ILE A 151 -2.58 -7.28 0.97
CA ILE A 151 -3.12 -6.55 2.12
C ILE A 151 -4.63 -6.42 1.97
N GLU A 152 -5.37 -6.82 2.99
CA GLU A 152 -6.81 -6.63 3.08
C GLU A 152 -7.13 -5.64 4.21
N LEU A 153 -7.78 -4.57 3.87
CA LEU A 153 -8.28 -3.58 4.81
C LEU A 153 -9.71 -3.96 5.19
N TYR A 154 -9.96 -4.10 6.47
CA TYR A 154 -11.23 -4.61 6.97
C TYR A 154 -11.93 -3.57 7.85
N ARG A 155 -13.19 -3.36 7.58
CA ARG A 155 -14.10 -2.60 8.44
C ARG A 155 -15.31 -3.45 8.72
N ASP A 156 -15.66 -3.61 9.99
CA ASP A 156 -16.87 -4.30 10.42
C ASP A 156 -18.03 -3.30 10.50
N ALA A 157 -18.63 -3.04 9.35
CA ALA A 157 -19.74 -2.08 9.27
C ALA A 157 -21.04 -2.61 9.89
N GLU A 158 -21.17 -3.94 10.06
CA GLU A 158 -22.40 -4.55 10.55
C GLU A 158 -22.49 -4.58 12.08
N SER A 159 -21.36 -4.60 12.76
CA SER A 159 -21.34 -4.71 14.23
C SER A 159 -21.52 -3.38 14.96
N GLY A 160 -21.52 -2.24 14.25
CA GLY A 160 -21.51 -0.91 14.85
C GLY A 160 -20.27 -0.65 15.71
N ASN A 161 -19.32 -1.56 15.66
CA ASN A 161 -18.12 -1.56 16.49
C ASN A 161 -16.99 -0.87 15.73
N SER A 162 -16.83 0.44 15.96
CA SER A 162 -15.74 1.25 15.42
C SER A 162 -14.34 0.74 15.80
N GLU A 163 -14.26 -0.24 16.70
CA GLU A 163 -13.00 -0.85 17.15
C GLU A 163 -12.40 -1.81 16.11
N ARG A 164 -13.06 -2.06 14.98
CA ARG A 164 -12.60 -2.92 13.89
C ARG A 164 -12.57 -2.18 12.58
N ASP A 165 -11.79 -1.14 12.52
CA ASP A 165 -11.65 -0.30 11.35
C ASP A 165 -10.16 -0.15 11.01
N ALA A 166 -9.77 -0.52 9.81
CA ALA A 166 -8.41 -0.35 9.30
C ALA A 166 -8.09 1.10 8.86
N GLY A 167 -8.88 2.07 9.25
CA GLY A 167 -8.64 3.49 8.94
C GLY A 167 -7.25 3.96 9.33
N HIS A 168 -6.77 5.02 8.68
CA HIS A 168 -5.42 5.56 8.88
C HIS A 168 -4.29 4.55 8.59
N THR A 169 -4.56 3.49 7.81
CA THR A 169 -3.52 2.58 7.33
C THR A 169 -2.66 3.26 6.29
N SER A 170 -1.35 3.03 6.35
CA SER A 170 -0.41 3.49 5.33
C SER A 170 0.41 2.34 4.74
N VAL A 171 0.64 2.41 3.42
CA VAL A 171 1.46 1.47 2.66
C VAL A 171 2.46 2.29 1.84
N ILE A 172 3.72 2.21 2.21
CA ILE A 172 4.74 3.14 1.72
C ILE A 172 6.00 2.40 1.25
N ASP A 173 6.59 2.84 0.14
CA ASP A 173 7.84 2.32 -0.42
C ASP A 173 7.84 0.78 -0.63
N CYS A 174 6.66 0.19 -0.84
CA CYS A 174 6.49 -1.24 -1.06
C CYS A 174 6.52 -1.62 -2.55
N ARG A 175 6.74 -2.91 -2.82
CA ARG A 175 6.55 -3.52 -4.14
C ARG A 175 5.61 -4.70 -4.03
N PHE A 176 4.61 -4.74 -4.90
CA PHE A 176 3.69 -5.86 -5.06
C PHE A 176 4.06 -6.55 -6.37
N ALA A 177 4.79 -7.66 -6.29
CA ALA A 177 5.40 -8.30 -7.46
C ALA A 177 4.54 -9.39 -8.08
N SER A 178 3.57 -9.91 -7.36
CA SER A 178 2.59 -10.90 -7.84
C SER A 178 1.46 -11.06 -6.84
N GLY A 179 0.36 -11.65 -7.27
CA GLY A 179 -0.79 -11.96 -6.42
C GLY A 179 -2.11 -11.72 -7.14
N TYR A 180 -3.22 -11.94 -6.45
CA TYR A 180 -4.54 -11.65 -6.97
C TYR A 180 -4.83 -10.14 -6.90
N ASN A 181 -4.88 -9.59 -5.68
CA ASN A 181 -4.93 -8.15 -5.46
C ASN A 181 -3.70 -7.69 -4.69
N GLY A 182 -3.23 -6.47 -4.95
CA GLY A 182 -2.23 -5.83 -4.11
C GLY A 182 -2.83 -5.41 -2.77
N ILE A 183 -3.71 -4.42 -2.81
CA ILE A 183 -4.47 -3.93 -1.65
C ILE A 183 -5.95 -4.09 -1.95
N SER A 184 -6.70 -4.65 -1.02
CA SER A 184 -8.16 -4.81 -1.12
C SER A 184 -8.83 -4.24 0.13
N ASP A 185 -9.85 -3.41 -0.07
CA ASP A 185 -10.73 -2.95 0.98
C ASP A 185 -12.11 -3.60 0.83
N ILE A 186 -12.59 -4.23 1.86
CA ILE A 186 -13.88 -4.95 1.87
C ILE A 186 -14.93 -4.31 2.77
N GLY A 187 -14.68 -3.13 3.33
CA GLY A 187 -15.61 -2.53 4.27
C GLY A 187 -15.80 -1.01 4.17
N GLY A 188 -15.19 -0.36 3.19
CA GLY A 188 -15.24 1.10 3.07
C GLY A 188 -14.40 1.80 4.13
N VAL A 189 -13.14 1.43 4.22
CA VAL A 189 -12.17 1.97 5.17
C VAL A 189 -11.78 3.41 4.80
N PRO A 190 -11.79 4.37 5.75
CA PRO A 190 -11.39 5.75 5.51
C PRO A 190 -9.90 6.01 5.72
N ASN A 191 -9.41 7.15 5.20
CA ASN A 191 -8.09 7.72 5.50
C ASN A 191 -6.92 6.76 5.25
N VAL A 192 -6.82 6.20 4.07
CA VAL A 192 -5.73 5.28 3.69
C VAL A 192 -4.70 6.01 2.84
N LEU A 193 -3.43 5.86 3.18
CA LEU A 193 -2.31 6.37 2.39
C LEU A 193 -1.61 5.23 1.66
N VAL A 194 -1.56 5.31 0.32
CA VAL A 194 -0.79 4.41 -0.54
C VAL A 194 0.21 5.25 -1.32
N GLN A 195 1.47 5.22 -0.91
CA GLN A 195 2.47 6.15 -1.43
C GLN A 195 3.78 5.47 -1.82
N HIS A 196 4.37 5.91 -2.94
CA HIS A 196 5.68 5.47 -3.43
C HIS A 196 5.79 3.96 -3.65
N ASN A 197 4.69 3.27 -3.96
CA ASN A 197 4.69 1.84 -4.19
C ASN A 197 4.86 1.51 -5.68
N ARG A 198 5.27 0.27 -5.96
CA ARG A 198 5.24 -0.31 -7.29
C ARG A 198 4.38 -1.56 -7.29
N PHE A 199 3.41 -1.61 -8.20
CA PHE A 199 2.51 -2.74 -8.38
C PHE A 199 2.80 -3.40 -9.73
N GLU A 200 3.05 -4.71 -9.73
CA GLU A 200 3.42 -5.48 -10.92
C GLU A 200 2.75 -6.85 -10.95
N ALA A 201 2.41 -7.31 -12.14
CA ALA A 201 1.97 -8.68 -12.40
C ALA A 201 0.87 -9.20 -11.45
N LEU A 202 -0.05 -8.32 -11.04
CA LEU A 202 -1.22 -8.70 -10.27
C LEU A 202 -2.32 -9.20 -11.21
N THR A 203 -2.94 -10.33 -10.88
CA THR A 203 -3.86 -11.01 -11.79
C THR A 203 -5.29 -10.47 -11.75
N ASN A 204 -5.62 -9.62 -10.75
CA ASN A 204 -6.91 -8.94 -10.67
C ASN A 204 -6.70 -7.43 -10.50
N PHE A 205 -6.70 -6.86 -9.32
CA PHE A 205 -6.52 -5.42 -9.12
C PHE A 205 -5.22 -5.09 -8.39
N CYS A 206 -4.59 -3.98 -8.77
CA CYS A 206 -3.53 -3.40 -7.95
C CYS A 206 -4.11 -2.85 -6.64
N ILE A 207 -5.18 -2.06 -6.74
CA ILE A 207 -5.94 -1.55 -5.59
C ILE A 207 -7.42 -1.73 -5.87
N LEU A 208 -8.11 -2.44 -4.99
CA LEU A 208 -9.54 -2.69 -5.08
C LEU A 208 -10.24 -2.19 -3.81
N GLY A 209 -10.99 -1.12 -3.94
CA GLY A 209 -11.94 -0.67 -2.93
C GLY A 209 -13.34 -1.09 -3.32
N VAL A 210 -13.88 -2.08 -2.66
CA VAL A 210 -15.29 -2.48 -2.83
C VAL A 210 -16.07 -1.81 -1.73
N GLY A 211 -16.59 -0.60 -2.02
CA GLY A 211 -17.49 0.08 -1.10
C GLY A 211 -18.66 -0.82 -0.77
N ASN A 212 -18.83 -1.15 0.50
CA ASN A 212 -20.04 -1.81 0.95
C ASN A 212 -21.19 -0.78 0.98
N ILE A 213 -22.41 -1.26 0.85
CA ILE A 213 -23.62 -0.45 0.74
C ILE A 213 -23.65 0.61 1.86
N GLY A 214 -23.50 1.88 1.48
CA GLY A 214 -23.60 3.03 2.39
C GLY A 214 -22.34 3.53 3.07
N ALA A 215 -21.18 2.88 2.88
CA ALA A 215 -19.89 3.37 3.35
C ALA A 215 -18.84 3.15 2.24
N GLY A 216 -18.59 4.17 1.44
CA GLY A 216 -17.49 4.18 0.48
C GLY A 216 -16.17 4.50 1.17
N GLN A 217 -15.09 4.30 0.44
CA GLN A 217 -13.80 4.81 0.85
C GLN A 217 -13.88 6.34 0.98
N SER A 218 -13.34 6.91 2.04
CA SER A 218 -13.21 8.37 2.16
C SER A 218 -11.76 8.75 2.42
N ASP A 219 -11.37 9.87 1.84
CA ASP A 219 -10.07 10.48 2.08
C ASP A 219 -8.87 9.53 1.82
N TRP A 220 -8.96 8.70 0.80
CA TRP A 220 -7.81 7.91 0.35
C TRP A 220 -6.83 8.78 -0.41
N GLU A 221 -5.56 8.61 -0.11
CA GLU A 221 -4.45 9.22 -0.84
C GLU A 221 -3.65 8.13 -1.57
N ILE A 222 -3.75 8.07 -2.90
CA ILE A 222 -2.98 7.18 -3.77
C ILE A 222 -2.03 8.07 -4.55
N VAL A 223 -0.79 8.19 -4.08
CA VAL A 223 0.14 9.20 -4.56
C VAL A 223 1.52 8.64 -4.88
N ASP A 224 2.13 9.14 -5.96
CA ASP A 224 3.50 8.80 -6.36
C ASP A 224 3.74 7.30 -6.58
N ASN A 225 2.74 6.53 -7.00
CA ASN A 225 2.88 5.10 -7.25
C ASN A 225 3.15 4.80 -8.73
N THR A 226 3.72 3.63 -8.97
CA THR A 226 3.89 3.05 -10.31
C THR A 226 3.06 1.79 -10.41
N PHE A 227 2.19 1.73 -11.40
CA PHE A 227 1.41 0.56 -11.76
C PHE A 227 1.93 0.04 -13.10
N ASP A 228 2.47 -1.18 -13.13
CA ASP A 228 3.21 -1.73 -14.27
C ASP A 228 2.76 -3.14 -14.59
N GLY A 229 2.36 -3.41 -15.84
CA GLY A 229 1.97 -4.74 -16.30
C GLY A 229 0.81 -5.37 -15.52
N PHE A 230 -0.19 -4.60 -15.18
CA PHE A 230 -1.34 -5.03 -14.37
C PHE A 230 -2.53 -5.51 -15.25
N THR A 231 -3.39 -6.36 -14.69
CA THR A 231 -4.68 -6.71 -15.31
C THR A 231 -5.70 -5.59 -15.07
N ASN A 232 -5.86 -5.14 -13.83
CA ASN A 232 -6.63 -3.95 -13.48
C ASN A 232 -5.81 -3.09 -12.51
N GLY A 233 -5.83 -1.78 -12.71
CA GLY A 233 -5.12 -0.81 -11.90
C GLY A 233 -5.84 -0.50 -10.59
N VAL A 234 -6.53 0.63 -10.53
CA VAL A 234 -7.19 1.13 -9.31
C VAL A 234 -8.69 1.20 -9.51
N LYS A 235 -9.44 0.61 -8.60
CA LYS A 235 -10.88 0.79 -8.49
C LYS A 235 -11.21 1.17 -7.05
N ILE A 236 -11.69 2.38 -6.84
CA ILE A 236 -12.19 2.87 -5.54
C ILE A 236 -13.49 3.64 -5.78
N SER A 237 -14.47 3.43 -4.91
CA SER A 237 -15.73 4.17 -4.90
C SER A 237 -15.75 5.05 -3.66
N GLY A 238 -15.26 6.29 -3.80
CA GLY A 238 -15.02 7.10 -2.62
C GLY A 238 -15.44 8.55 -2.75
N ILE A 239 -15.34 9.26 -1.63
CA ILE A 239 -15.53 10.70 -1.51
C ILE A 239 -14.25 11.33 -0.98
N GLY A 240 -13.83 12.46 -1.55
CA GLY A 240 -12.64 13.17 -1.11
C GLY A 240 -11.31 12.45 -1.36
N CYS A 241 -11.32 11.39 -2.16
CA CYS A 241 -10.11 10.64 -2.47
C CYS A 241 -9.19 11.41 -3.41
N ARG A 242 -7.89 11.25 -3.25
CA ARG A 242 -6.87 11.86 -4.09
C ARG A 242 -6.03 10.80 -4.79
N VAL A 243 -6.01 10.83 -6.12
CA VAL A 243 -5.14 10.01 -6.98
C VAL A 243 -4.22 10.96 -7.72
N GLN A 244 -2.96 11.02 -7.32
CA GLN A 244 -2.05 12.06 -7.79
C GLN A 244 -0.65 11.53 -8.08
N ASN A 245 -0.01 12.07 -9.13
CA ASN A 245 1.38 11.78 -9.52
C ASN A 245 1.66 10.28 -9.74
N ASN A 246 0.66 9.50 -10.12
CA ASN A 246 0.87 8.09 -10.38
C ASN A 246 1.22 7.85 -11.85
N THR A 247 2.01 6.81 -12.10
CA THR A 247 2.29 6.32 -13.45
C THR A 247 1.59 4.99 -13.64
N PHE A 248 0.80 4.89 -14.71
CA PHE A 248 0.13 3.66 -15.14
C PHE A 248 0.73 3.20 -16.46
N THR A 249 1.33 2.01 -16.47
CA THR A 249 1.97 1.40 -17.65
C THR A 249 1.38 0.03 -17.89
N ASP A 250 0.82 -0.22 -19.05
CA ASP A 250 0.09 -1.46 -19.35
C ASP A 250 0.98 -2.70 -19.55
N GLY A 251 2.28 -2.59 -19.49
CA GLY A 251 3.21 -3.72 -19.64
C GLY A 251 3.02 -4.58 -20.89
N GLY A 252 2.20 -4.13 -21.85
CA GLY A 252 1.96 -4.83 -23.11
C GLY A 252 0.98 -6.03 -23.03
N THR A 253 0.27 -6.20 -21.95
CA THR A 253 -0.79 -7.23 -21.87
C THR A 253 -2.12 -6.66 -22.37
N PRO A 254 -2.75 -7.27 -23.42
CA PRO A 254 -3.92 -6.71 -24.10
C PRO A 254 -5.26 -6.83 -23.35
N ASN A 255 -5.28 -7.12 -22.06
CA ASN A 255 -6.50 -7.45 -21.31
C ASN A 255 -6.78 -6.51 -20.12
N THR A 256 -6.23 -5.31 -20.13
CA THR A 256 -6.57 -4.32 -19.10
C THR A 256 -8.01 -3.85 -19.31
N THR A 257 -8.89 -4.13 -18.36
CA THR A 257 -10.30 -3.72 -18.40
C THR A 257 -10.56 -2.47 -17.57
N VAL A 258 -9.71 -2.18 -16.59
CA VAL A 258 -9.82 -1.01 -15.73
C VAL A 258 -8.42 -0.45 -15.44
N VAL A 259 -8.15 0.78 -15.80
CA VAL A 259 -6.92 1.48 -15.42
C VAL A 259 -7.15 2.25 -14.13
N LEU A 260 -8.18 3.09 -14.13
CA LEU A 260 -8.59 3.86 -12.96
C LEU A 260 -10.12 4.02 -12.97
N ASN A 261 -10.80 3.50 -11.97
CA ASN A 261 -12.23 3.62 -11.83
C ASN A 261 -12.57 4.23 -10.45
N MET A 262 -13.05 5.47 -10.50
CA MET A 262 -13.51 6.24 -9.33
C MET A 262 -15.04 6.25 -9.24
N ALA A 263 -15.74 5.62 -10.20
CA ALA A 263 -17.18 5.67 -10.26
C ALA A 263 -17.84 4.89 -9.12
N ASN A 264 -18.84 5.53 -8.55
CA ASN A 264 -19.70 4.90 -7.57
C ASN A 264 -20.72 3.99 -8.25
N THR A 265 -20.73 2.71 -7.89
CA THR A 265 -21.73 1.75 -8.37
C THR A 265 -23.00 1.72 -7.52
N SER A 266 -23.04 2.38 -6.36
CA SER A 266 -24.15 2.30 -5.40
C SER A 266 -25.13 3.48 -5.45
N GLY A 267 -24.92 4.47 -6.32
CA GLY A 267 -25.87 5.56 -6.55
C GLY A 267 -26.04 6.57 -5.40
N VAL A 268 -25.22 6.48 -4.35
CA VAL A 268 -25.28 7.42 -3.23
C VAL A 268 -24.15 8.41 -3.37
N GLY A 269 -24.47 9.67 -3.61
CA GLY A 269 -23.69 10.91 -3.67
C GLY A 269 -22.21 10.86 -3.27
N MET A 270 -21.43 10.02 -3.92
CA MET A 270 -19.98 9.95 -3.81
C MET A 270 -19.39 10.75 -4.97
N GLY A 271 -18.21 11.26 -4.81
CA GLY A 271 -17.54 12.15 -5.75
C GLY A 271 -16.64 13.11 -4.99
N GLU A 272 -16.40 14.28 -5.56
CA GLU A 272 -15.47 15.27 -5.02
C GLU A 272 -14.05 14.70 -4.88
N ASN A 273 -13.70 13.73 -5.74
CA ASN A 273 -12.37 13.16 -5.79
C ASN A 273 -11.44 14.05 -6.63
N PHE A 274 -10.15 13.96 -6.36
CA PHE A 274 -9.12 14.68 -7.09
C PHE A 274 -8.22 13.69 -7.82
N VAL A 275 -8.29 13.71 -9.16
CA VAL A 275 -7.45 12.90 -10.05
C VAL A 275 -6.55 13.84 -10.85
N ILE A 276 -5.33 14.03 -10.38
CA ILE A 276 -4.47 15.08 -10.88
C ILE A 276 -3.04 14.61 -11.12
N GLN A 277 -2.41 15.14 -12.16
CA GLN A 277 -0.99 14.91 -12.48
C GLN A 277 -0.62 13.43 -12.64
N ASN A 278 -1.54 12.57 -13.08
CA ASN A 278 -1.23 11.19 -13.36
C ASN A 278 -0.74 11.03 -14.80
N PHE A 279 0.12 10.06 -15.02
CA PHE A 279 0.66 9.71 -16.31
C PHE A 279 0.18 8.33 -16.73
N PHE A 280 -0.46 8.25 -17.89
CA PHE A 280 -0.97 7.01 -18.46
C PHE A 280 -0.15 6.67 -19.71
N GLN A 281 0.61 5.58 -19.66
CA GLN A 281 1.40 5.08 -20.76
C GLN A 281 0.83 3.75 -21.24
N THR A 282 0.40 3.71 -22.50
CA THR A 282 -0.03 2.47 -23.17
C THR A 282 0.95 2.10 -24.27
N SER A 283 1.29 0.82 -24.35
CA SER A 283 2.10 0.27 -25.43
C SER A 283 1.26 -0.24 -26.59
N THR A 284 -0.04 -0.38 -26.38
CA THR A 284 -1.01 -0.86 -27.36
C THR A 284 -2.27 0.00 -27.32
N ALA A 285 -3.05 0.04 -28.41
CA ALA A 285 -4.25 0.88 -28.60
C ALA A 285 -5.40 0.64 -27.59
N ASN A 286 -5.13 0.26 -26.36
CA ASN A 286 -6.10 -0.36 -25.46
C ASN A 286 -6.51 0.45 -24.24
N PHE A 287 -6.03 1.67 -24.04
CA PHE A 287 -6.71 2.56 -23.10
C PHE A 287 -7.89 3.23 -23.80
N ASN A 288 -8.98 2.50 -23.89
CA ASN A 288 -10.25 3.09 -24.31
C ASN A 288 -10.83 3.94 -23.18
N THR A 289 -11.64 4.92 -23.53
CA THR A 289 -12.37 5.78 -22.57
C THR A 289 -13.16 5.03 -21.48
N PRO A 290 -13.60 3.76 -21.61
CA PRO A 290 -14.21 3.03 -20.51
C PRO A 290 -13.23 2.58 -19.43
N ASP A 291 -11.92 2.63 -19.67
CA ASP A 291 -10.92 2.15 -18.72
C ASP A 291 -10.56 3.20 -17.63
N VAL A 292 -10.97 4.45 -17.86
CA VAL A 292 -10.81 5.56 -16.92
C VAL A 292 -12.18 6.18 -16.68
N VAL A 293 -12.74 5.98 -15.49
CA VAL A 293 -14.12 6.37 -15.15
C VAL A 293 -14.12 7.16 -13.85
N GLY A 294 -14.88 8.27 -13.84
CA GLY A 294 -15.07 9.12 -12.66
C GLY A 294 -16.54 9.46 -12.42
N ASN A 295 -16.79 10.24 -11.38
CA ASN A 295 -18.10 10.82 -11.09
C ASN A 295 -18.17 12.26 -11.62
N ALA A 296 -19.40 12.76 -11.85
CA ALA A 296 -19.61 14.10 -12.38
C ALA A 296 -19.05 15.24 -11.51
N THR A 297 -18.83 14.98 -10.22
CA THR A 297 -18.29 15.93 -9.24
C THR A 297 -16.78 15.78 -9.00
N ASP A 298 -16.13 14.81 -9.67
CA ASP A 298 -14.69 14.61 -9.55
C ASP A 298 -13.92 15.70 -10.31
N VAL A 299 -12.78 16.10 -9.78
CA VAL A 299 -11.87 17.04 -10.40
C VAL A 299 -10.75 16.28 -11.12
N TRP A 300 -10.74 16.37 -12.44
CA TRP A 300 -9.70 15.79 -13.29
C TRP A 300 -8.86 16.91 -13.90
N ALA A 301 -7.58 16.97 -13.57
CA ALA A 301 -6.72 18.04 -14.05
C ALA A 301 -5.26 17.60 -14.26
N VAL A 302 -4.61 18.16 -15.26
CA VAL A 302 -3.17 18.01 -15.53
C VAL A 302 -2.74 16.54 -15.67
N ASN A 303 -3.65 15.65 -16.07
CA ASN A 303 -3.31 14.27 -16.39
C ASN A 303 -2.78 14.20 -17.83
N ALA A 304 -1.77 13.36 -18.06
CA ALA A 304 -1.17 13.19 -19.39
C ALA A 304 -1.22 11.72 -19.82
N SER A 305 -1.40 11.47 -21.10
CA SER A 305 -1.30 10.14 -21.68
C SER A 305 -0.39 10.12 -22.89
N ILE A 306 0.34 9.01 -23.09
CA ILE A 306 1.06 8.73 -24.33
C ILE A 306 0.47 7.45 -24.90
N ASP A 307 -0.10 7.58 -26.11
CA ASP A 307 -0.51 6.46 -26.96
C ASP A 307 0.60 6.16 -27.97
N SER A 308 1.16 4.97 -27.91
CA SER A 308 2.22 4.54 -28.84
C SER A 308 1.69 4.10 -30.21
N THR A 309 0.38 3.98 -30.40
CA THR A 309 -0.22 3.45 -31.62
C THR A 309 -0.54 4.49 -32.69
N SER A 310 -0.53 5.76 -32.31
CA SER A 310 -0.64 6.86 -33.29
C SER A 310 0.71 7.05 -33.98
N ALA A 311 0.99 6.25 -35.00
CA ALA A 311 2.14 6.43 -35.88
C ALA A 311 2.09 7.84 -36.49
N GLY A 312 2.75 8.79 -35.86
CA GLY A 312 2.99 10.10 -36.43
C GLY A 312 2.59 11.34 -35.65
N VAL A 313 1.86 11.25 -34.58
CA VAL A 313 1.56 12.42 -33.74
C VAL A 313 1.73 12.08 -32.27
N GLY A 314 2.87 12.44 -31.71
CA GLY A 314 3.04 12.48 -30.27
C GLY A 314 2.12 13.54 -29.67
N GLY A 315 0.87 13.19 -29.45
CA GLY A 315 -0.11 14.06 -28.84
C GLY A 315 -0.09 13.85 -27.33
N ASN A 316 0.43 14.81 -26.60
CA ASN A 316 0.11 14.93 -25.19
C ASN A 316 -1.37 15.32 -25.11
N PHE A 317 -2.21 14.41 -24.68
CA PHE A 317 -3.59 14.74 -24.36
C PHE A 317 -3.68 15.13 -22.88
N GLU A 318 -4.04 16.36 -22.59
CA GLU A 318 -4.54 16.72 -21.28
C GLU A 318 -5.97 16.16 -21.16
N TRP A 319 -6.15 15.22 -20.27
CA TRP A 319 -7.46 14.69 -19.97
C TRP A 319 -8.19 15.66 -19.05
N GLY A 320 -9.21 16.31 -19.60
CA GLY A 320 -10.28 16.88 -18.79
C GLY A 320 -11.18 15.78 -18.24
N GLN A 321 -12.19 16.15 -17.51
CA GLN A 321 -13.20 15.25 -16.95
C GLN A 321 -13.72 14.31 -18.04
N PRO A 322 -13.75 12.96 -17.82
CA PRO A 322 -14.38 12.05 -18.77
C PRO A 322 -15.86 12.41 -18.90
N ALA A 323 -16.35 12.38 -20.13
CA ALA A 323 -17.73 12.71 -20.46
C ALA A 323 -18.73 11.68 -19.93
#